data_37876646ec8cd377d220b0d6d0d4110c
#
_entry.id   37876646ec8cd377d220b0d6d0d4110c
#
_cell.length_a   1.000
_cell.length_b   1.000
_cell.length_c   1.000
_cell.angle_alpha   90.00
_cell.angle_beta   90.00
_cell.angle_gamma   90.00
#
_symmetry.space_group_name_H-M   'P 1'
#
loop_
_entity.id
_entity.type
_entity.pdbx_description
1 polymer ?
#
loop_
_entity_poly.entity_id
_entity_poly.type
_entity_poly.pdbx_seq_one_letter_code
_entity_poly.pdbx_strand_id
1 'polypeptide(L)'
;MKDDTPWDTIGSLAALFARLDSERGLTTEEQWTLQVLKLSEEVGEAAQAVIGVRATNPRKGRSHTWEHVQEEVADAVITGMVALARMRPDDAADYLAGVLAEKSATFLPGAARPPVTGPVPSASS
;
A
#
# COMPACT_ATOMS: atom_id res chain seq x y z
N MET A 1 18.72 -11.70 -17.66
CA MET A 1 17.53 -11.93 -16.83
C MET A 1 16.98 -10.61 -16.36
N LYS A 2 15.73 -10.39 -16.62
CA LYS A 2 15.09 -9.17 -16.23
C LYS A 2 14.80 -9.20 -14.74
N ASP A 3 15.23 -8.18 -14.02
CA ASP A 3 14.91 -8.07 -12.59
C ASP A 3 13.48 -7.58 -12.46
N ASP A 4 12.55 -8.51 -12.33
CA ASP A 4 11.16 -8.17 -12.11
C ASP A 4 11.00 -7.70 -10.67
N THR A 5 10.55 -6.48 -10.51
CA THR A 5 10.24 -5.95 -9.18
C THR A 5 8.80 -6.29 -8.82
N PRO A 6 8.45 -6.31 -7.54
CA PRO A 6 7.07 -6.48 -7.15
C PRO A 6 6.14 -5.48 -7.86
N TRP A 7 6.64 -4.30 -8.19
CA TRP A 7 5.84 -3.26 -8.85
C TRP A 7 5.33 -3.66 -10.23
N ASP A 8 6.05 -4.53 -10.95
CA ASP A 8 5.59 -5.00 -12.25
C ASP A 8 4.31 -5.82 -12.11
N THR A 9 4.30 -6.73 -11.15
CA THR A 9 3.11 -7.53 -10.86
C THR A 9 1.98 -6.67 -10.30
N ILE A 10 2.30 -5.75 -9.40
CA ILE A 10 1.33 -4.80 -8.83
C ILE A 10 0.68 -3.99 -9.95
N GLY A 11 1.48 -3.51 -10.90
CA GLY A 11 0.96 -2.77 -12.05
C GLY A 11 -0.02 -3.59 -12.87
N SER A 12 0.28 -4.87 -13.08
CA SER A 12 -0.62 -5.78 -13.81
C SER A 12 -1.93 -6.00 -13.05
N LEU A 13 -1.87 -6.17 -11.74
CA LEU A 13 -3.06 -6.30 -10.90
C LEU A 13 -3.90 -5.02 -10.93
N ALA A 14 -3.24 -3.88 -10.80
CA ALA A 14 -3.92 -2.57 -10.84
C ALA A 14 -4.67 -2.38 -12.16
N ALA A 15 -4.04 -2.73 -13.28
CA ALA A 15 -4.66 -2.62 -14.61
C ALA A 15 -5.86 -3.56 -14.74
N LEU A 16 -5.72 -4.78 -14.23
CA LEU A 16 -6.82 -5.75 -14.26
C LEU A 16 -8.02 -5.25 -13.46
N PHE A 17 -7.78 -4.78 -12.24
CA PHE A 17 -8.86 -4.32 -11.37
C PHE A 17 -9.53 -3.06 -11.95
N ALA A 18 -8.74 -2.15 -12.52
CA ALA A 18 -9.28 -0.96 -13.18
C ALA A 18 -10.22 -1.34 -14.33
N ARG A 19 -9.82 -2.32 -15.13
CA ARG A 19 -10.65 -2.80 -16.23
C ARG A 19 -11.95 -3.41 -15.72
N LEU A 20 -11.86 -4.29 -14.73
CA LEU A 20 -13.04 -4.95 -14.17
C LEU A 20 -14.02 -3.94 -13.56
N ASP A 21 -13.51 -2.96 -12.84
CA ASP A 21 -14.35 -1.92 -12.24
C ASP A 21 -14.97 -1.02 -13.30
N SER A 22 -14.23 -0.71 -14.36
CA SER A 22 -14.76 0.07 -15.48
C SER A 22 -15.88 -0.68 -16.21
N GLU A 23 -15.74 -1.99 -16.37
CA GLU A 23 -16.77 -2.83 -16.96
C GLU A 23 -18.05 -2.84 -16.13
N ARG A 24 -17.94 -2.61 -14.82
CA ARG A 24 -19.08 -2.49 -13.91
C ARG A 24 -19.67 -1.08 -13.91
N GLY A 25 -19.13 -0.17 -14.68
CA GLY A 25 -19.61 1.20 -14.78
C GLY A 25 -19.18 2.11 -13.64
N LEU A 26 -18.17 1.74 -12.86
CA LEU A 26 -17.69 2.57 -11.77
C LEU A 26 -16.85 3.72 -12.32
N THR A 27 -17.06 4.92 -11.74
CA THR A 27 -16.22 6.07 -12.06
C THR A 27 -14.82 5.88 -11.47
N THR A 28 -13.87 6.65 -11.94
CA THR A 28 -12.49 6.60 -11.42
C THR A 28 -12.45 6.85 -9.92
N GLU A 29 -13.16 7.88 -9.44
CA GLU A 29 -13.18 8.18 -8.00
C GLU A 29 -13.84 7.09 -7.19
N GLU A 30 -14.89 6.47 -7.70
CA GLU A 30 -15.52 5.34 -7.04
C GLU A 30 -14.56 4.16 -6.93
N GLN A 31 -13.81 3.88 -8.00
CA GLN A 31 -12.81 2.81 -8.03
C GLN A 31 -11.72 3.05 -6.97
N TRP A 32 -11.20 4.27 -6.92
CA TRP A 32 -10.17 4.64 -5.94
C TRP A 32 -10.70 4.54 -4.51
N THR A 33 -11.92 5.01 -4.29
CA THR A 33 -12.57 4.94 -2.99
C THR A 33 -12.67 3.50 -2.51
N LEU A 34 -13.16 2.60 -3.35
CA LEU A 34 -13.30 1.19 -3.00
C LEU A 34 -11.94 0.54 -2.74
N GLN A 35 -10.92 0.90 -3.51
CA GLN A 35 -9.58 0.36 -3.33
C GLN A 35 -8.99 0.78 -1.98
N VAL A 36 -9.17 2.03 -1.58
CA VAL A 36 -8.70 2.52 -0.29
C VAL A 36 -9.48 1.87 0.86
N LEU A 37 -10.78 1.70 0.69
CA LEU A 37 -11.59 1.00 1.69
C LEU A 37 -11.18 -0.47 1.83
N LYS A 38 -10.77 -1.10 0.73
CA LYS A 38 -10.22 -2.46 0.76
C LYS A 38 -8.95 -2.52 1.60
N LEU A 39 -8.10 -1.51 1.52
CA LEU A 39 -6.90 -1.43 2.35
C LEU A 39 -7.27 -1.39 3.84
N SER A 40 -8.29 -0.61 4.20
CA SER A 40 -8.76 -0.56 5.59
C SER A 40 -9.22 -1.95 6.07
N GLU A 41 -9.91 -2.68 5.21
CA GLU A 41 -10.36 -4.04 5.49
C GLU A 41 -9.19 -4.98 5.76
N GLU A 42 -8.16 -4.94 4.91
CA GLU A 42 -6.96 -5.78 5.08
C GLU A 42 -6.21 -5.44 6.37
N VAL A 43 -6.11 -4.16 6.71
CA VAL A 43 -5.50 -3.74 7.98
C VAL A 43 -6.29 -4.28 9.17
N GLY A 44 -7.62 -4.27 9.06
CA GLY A 44 -8.50 -4.84 10.09
C GLY A 44 -8.27 -6.34 10.27
N GLU A 45 -8.07 -7.06 9.18
CA GLU A 45 -7.78 -8.50 9.23
C GLU A 45 -6.43 -8.77 9.90
N ALA A 46 -5.42 -7.94 9.62
CA ALA A 46 -4.12 -8.05 10.29
C ALA A 46 -4.27 -7.81 11.80
N ALA A 47 -5.07 -6.83 12.19
CA ALA A 47 -5.34 -6.54 13.58
C ALA A 47 -6.04 -7.73 14.27
N GLN A 48 -7.02 -8.34 13.61
CA GLN A 48 -7.70 -9.53 14.13
C GLN A 48 -6.73 -10.69 14.30
N ALA A 49 -5.81 -10.87 13.36
CA ALA A 49 -4.82 -11.94 13.44
C ALA A 49 -3.90 -11.76 14.66
N VAL A 50 -3.45 -10.53 14.92
CA VAL A 50 -2.63 -10.25 16.11
C VAL A 50 -3.40 -10.54 17.40
N ILE A 51 -4.65 -10.10 17.47
CA ILE A 51 -5.52 -10.36 18.63
C ILE A 51 -5.64 -11.87 18.84
N GLY A 52 -5.83 -12.62 17.76
CA GLY A 52 -5.95 -14.08 17.84
C GLY A 52 -4.66 -14.76 18.33
N VAL A 53 -3.51 -14.34 17.81
CA VAL A 53 -2.22 -14.90 18.23
C VAL A 53 -1.95 -14.60 19.70
N ARG A 54 -2.22 -13.38 20.12
CA ARG A 54 -1.96 -12.93 21.48
C ARG A 54 -2.98 -13.45 22.48
N ALA A 55 -4.08 -14.04 21.98
CA ALA A 55 -5.19 -14.51 22.83
C ALA A 55 -5.72 -13.38 23.73
N THR A 56 -5.75 -12.15 23.19
CA THR A 56 -6.21 -10.99 23.96
C THR A 56 -7.73 -10.94 24.08
N ASN A 57 -8.43 -11.82 23.36
CA ASN A 57 -9.86 -12.01 23.52
C ASN A 57 -10.11 -13.24 24.38
N PRO A 58 -10.59 -13.08 25.64
CA PRO A 58 -10.76 -14.23 26.55
C PRO A 58 -11.72 -15.29 26.05
N ARG A 59 -12.67 -14.91 25.20
CA ARG A 59 -13.66 -15.84 24.68
C ARG A 59 -13.11 -16.77 23.61
N LYS A 60 -12.19 -16.26 22.78
CA LYS A 60 -11.70 -17.01 21.62
C LYS A 60 -10.40 -17.75 21.87
N GLY A 61 -9.62 -17.33 22.87
CA GLY A 61 -8.30 -17.89 23.09
C GLY A 61 -7.39 -17.62 21.89
N ARG A 62 -6.41 -18.48 21.67
CA ARG A 62 -5.51 -18.38 20.54
C ARG A 62 -6.13 -18.99 19.31
N SER A 63 -6.30 -18.21 18.27
CA SER A 63 -6.95 -18.65 17.04
C SER A 63 -6.09 -18.47 15.78
N HIS A 64 -4.94 -17.81 15.88
CA HIS A 64 -4.08 -17.51 14.73
C HIS A 64 -2.62 -17.80 15.07
N THR A 65 -1.78 -17.83 14.04
CA THR A 65 -0.34 -17.97 14.18
C THR A 65 0.34 -16.69 13.69
N TRP A 66 1.61 -16.53 14.03
CA TRP A 66 2.37 -15.38 13.53
C TRP A 66 2.53 -15.42 12.02
N GLU A 67 2.52 -16.61 11.41
CA GLU A 67 2.51 -16.75 9.96
C GLU A 67 1.25 -16.14 9.35
N HIS A 68 0.09 -16.32 9.99
CA HIS A 68 -1.15 -15.67 9.56
C HIS A 68 -1.05 -14.15 9.66
N VAL A 69 -0.45 -13.64 10.74
CA VAL A 69 -0.22 -12.19 10.88
C VAL A 69 0.61 -11.67 9.72
N GLN A 70 1.69 -12.38 9.38
CA GLN A 70 2.57 -11.99 8.28
C GLN A 70 1.83 -11.99 6.95
N GLU A 71 1.00 -12.98 6.69
CA GLU A 71 0.20 -13.03 5.46
C GLU A 71 -0.78 -11.86 5.38
N GLU A 72 -1.43 -11.53 6.50
CA GLU A 72 -2.38 -10.42 6.51
C GLU A 72 -1.67 -9.07 6.36
N VAL A 73 -0.47 -8.92 6.92
CA VAL A 73 0.34 -7.73 6.71
C VAL A 73 0.75 -7.63 5.24
N ALA A 74 1.17 -8.75 4.64
CA ALA A 74 1.53 -8.77 3.22
C ALA A 74 0.33 -8.37 2.34
N ASP A 75 -0.86 -8.88 2.66
CA ASP A 75 -2.09 -8.51 1.93
C ASP A 75 -2.36 -7.01 2.03
N ALA A 76 -2.17 -6.42 3.22
CA ALA A 76 -2.35 -4.98 3.40
C ALA A 76 -1.33 -4.19 2.57
N VAL A 77 -0.06 -4.63 2.56
CA VAL A 77 0.99 -3.98 1.77
C VAL A 77 0.64 -4.05 0.28
N ILE A 78 0.26 -5.22 -0.21
CA ILE A 78 -0.11 -5.41 -1.62
C ILE A 78 -1.31 -4.53 -1.98
N THR A 79 -2.34 -4.52 -1.15
CA THR A 79 -3.53 -3.71 -1.40
C THR A 79 -3.20 -2.21 -1.44
N GLY A 80 -2.30 -1.76 -0.56
CA GLY A 80 -1.81 -0.39 -0.57
C GLY A 80 -1.01 -0.05 -1.81
N MET A 81 -0.13 -0.96 -2.25
CA MET A 81 0.64 -0.77 -3.48
C MET A 81 -0.29 -0.72 -4.71
N VAL A 82 -1.30 -1.58 -4.74
CA VAL A 82 -2.30 -1.56 -5.82
C VAL A 82 -3.04 -0.22 -5.83
N ALA A 83 -3.41 0.29 -4.66
CA ALA A 83 -4.07 1.60 -4.57
C ALA A 83 -3.20 2.70 -5.18
N LEU A 84 -1.92 2.73 -4.83
CA LEU A 84 -0.99 3.71 -5.39
C LEU A 84 -0.83 3.54 -6.90
N ALA A 85 -0.70 2.31 -7.37
CA ALA A 85 -0.54 2.05 -8.80
C ALA A 85 -1.81 2.44 -9.59
N ARG A 86 -2.98 2.29 -9.00
CA ARG A 86 -4.23 2.69 -9.65
C ARG A 86 -4.36 4.21 -9.73
N MET A 87 -3.93 4.92 -8.69
CA MET A 87 -3.97 6.38 -8.67
C MET A 87 -2.81 7.03 -9.41
N ARG A 88 -1.68 6.33 -9.52
CA ARG A 88 -0.46 6.82 -10.17
C ARG A 88 0.11 5.72 -11.09
N PRO A 89 -0.56 5.42 -12.20
CA PRO A 89 -0.16 4.29 -13.04
C PRO A 89 1.22 4.40 -13.65
N ASP A 90 1.75 5.61 -13.78
CA ASP A 90 3.04 5.83 -14.44
C ASP A 90 4.23 5.92 -13.49
N ASP A 91 4.01 6.25 -12.21
CA ASP A 91 5.13 6.56 -11.32
C ASP A 91 4.91 6.13 -9.86
N ALA A 92 4.05 5.15 -9.61
CA ALA A 92 3.73 4.74 -8.24
C ALA A 92 4.99 4.35 -7.43
N ALA A 93 5.89 3.57 -8.03
CA ALA A 93 7.11 3.12 -7.37
C ALA A 93 8.00 4.30 -6.98
N ASP A 94 8.22 5.22 -7.90
CA ASP A 94 9.04 6.41 -7.64
C ASP A 94 8.38 7.32 -6.62
N TYR A 95 7.07 7.45 -6.68
CA TYR A 95 6.33 8.24 -5.71
C TYR A 95 6.51 7.68 -4.29
N LEU A 96 6.32 6.37 -4.13
CA LEU A 96 6.48 5.74 -2.81
C LEU A 96 7.92 5.87 -2.32
N ALA A 97 8.90 5.68 -3.21
CA ALA A 97 10.31 5.85 -2.85
C ALA A 97 10.59 7.26 -2.35
N GLY A 98 10.00 8.27 -3.00
CA GLY A 98 10.15 9.66 -2.57
C GLY A 98 9.53 9.93 -1.21
N VAL A 99 8.33 9.42 -0.97
CA VAL A 99 7.67 9.56 0.34
C VAL A 99 8.50 8.86 1.42
N LEU A 100 9.00 7.67 1.12
CA LEU A 100 9.83 6.93 2.06
C LEU A 100 11.11 7.70 2.40
N ALA A 101 11.76 8.30 1.40
CA ALA A 101 12.95 9.10 1.61
C ALA A 101 12.66 10.30 2.53
N GLU A 102 11.55 10.99 2.32
CA GLU A 102 11.14 12.10 3.20
C GLU A 102 10.93 11.64 4.64
N LYS A 103 10.18 10.55 4.80
CA LYS A 103 9.87 10.02 6.14
C LYS A 103 11.12 9.54 6.85
N SER A 104 12.01 8.85 6.13
CA SER A 104 13.23 8.33 6.74
C SER A 104 14.19 9.44 7.15
N ALA A 105 14.22 10.55 6.42
CA ALA A 105 15.06 11.69 6.76
C ALA A 105 14.67 12.29 8.12
N THR A 106 13.41 12.17 8.51
CA THR A 106 12.92 12.65 9.81
C THR A 106 13.38 11.74 10.95
N PHE A 107 13.40 10.43 10.73
CA PHE A 107 13.62 9.45 11.79
C PHE A 107 15.03 8.87 11.82
N LEU A 108 15.76 8.95 10.71
CA LEU A 108 17.09 8.36 10.61
C LEU A 108 18.15 9.47 10.57
N PRO A 109 18.83 9.73 11.71
CA PRO A 109 19.88 10.76 11.72
C PRO A 109 20.99 10.39 10.75
N GLY A 110 21.44 11.36 9.94
CA GLY A 110 22.48 11.14 8.95
C GLY A 110 22.01 10.54 7.64
N ALA A 111 20.71 10.28 7.48
CA ALA A 111 20.18 9.87 6.19
C ALA A 111 20.34 11.02 5.21
N ALA A 112 20.91 10.74 4.03
CA ALA A 112 21.06 11.76 3.01
C ALA A 112 19.67 12.21 2.54
N ARG A 113 19.43 13.52 2.57
CA ARG A 113 18.22 14.04 1.97
C ARG A 113 18.31 13.81 0.47
N PRO A 114 17.22 13.37 -0.16
CA PRO A 114 17.23 13.26 -1.62
C PRO A 114 17.51 14.63 -2.21
N PRO A 115 18.31 14.69 -3.27
CA PRO A 115 18.59 15.97 -3.92
C PRO A 115 17.28 16.58 -4.40
N VAL A 116 17.17 17.90 -4.22
CA VAL A 116 16.05 18.63 -4.79
C VAL A 116 16.27 18.63 -6.30
N THR A 117 15.50 17.84 -7.01
CA THR A 117 15.53 17.80 -8.46
C THR A 117 14.38 18.62 -9.00
N GLY A 118 14.71 19.50 -9.93
CA GLY A 118 13.72 20.34 -10.56
C GLY A 118 13.46 21.65 -9.85
N PRO A 119 12.64 22.50 -10.46
CA PRO A 119 12.34 23.79 -9.87
C PRO A 119 11.63 23.60 -8.55
N VAL A 120 12.07 24.35 -7.57
CA VAL A 120 11.37 24.39 -6.29
C VAL A 120 9.96 24.85 -6.60
N PRO A 121 8.92 24.07 -6.18
CA PRO A 121 7.56 24.53 -6.38
C PRO A 121 7.46 25.90 -5.72
N SER A 122 7.04 26.88 -6.49
CA SER A 122 6.86 28.18 -5.91
C SER A 122 5.87 28.05 -4.77
N ALA A 123 6.22 28.63 -3.64
CA ALA A 123 5.35 28.67 -2.49
C ALA A 123 4.15 29.56 -2.73
N SER A 124 3.89 29.90 -3.95
CA SER A 124 2.70 30.64 -4.25
C SER A 124 1.53 29.76 -4.00
N SER A 125 1.06 29.89 -2.87
CA SER A 125 -0.29 29.46 -2.60
C SER A 125 -1.32 29.99 -3.49
#